data_067558d9f03c03ab02f4dd529a65b13e
#
_entry.id   067558d9f03c03ab02f4dd529a65b13e
#
_cell.length_a   1.000
_cell.length_b   1.000
_cell.length_c   1.000
_cell.angle_alpha   90.00
_cell.angle_beta   90.00
_cell.angle_gamma   90.00
#
_symmetry.space_group_name_H-M   'P 1'
#
loop_
_entity.id
_entity.type
_entity.pdbx_description
1 polymer ?
#
loop_
_entity_poly.entity_id
_entity_poly.type
_entity_poly.pdbx_seq_one_letter_code
_entity_poly.pdbx_strand_id
1 'polypeptide(L)'
;MNVKELNSEGLKKVFQVTINSGDFENKVDNKINVLSKTTKLPGFRPGKAPKAMLKQKFRPAVLGEVLDEMIREASEEVLKTNNITPALMPDIKLGKFEDGKDVEFEMTVEAMPEIKFGDLSAIKLEKPVAEVPAEEVEKALKFLAQSRRNVVKVEDARESKKGDTVVIDFVGSVDGVEFQGGKGENYPLELGSGSFIPGFEDQLIGKKSGDKVDVKVKFPEDYHAKDLAGKDSVFAVEIKELREPKDVEIDEEFAKSMGEDSLDKLKETIKSRIKSDYDAASRMKLKRQLLDNLDKEYNFDVPQGLVDAEYKAIVDQYNNAKKYNQLDEEEKAKPEEELLKEYKDIAVRRVKLGLLLSEIGKSAKINITPDDINKAIMNEAKKYPGQEKAVFDFYLKNKQAIESLKAPVFEEKIVDYIFDKSTISEKTVTIEELYDFNDKASEKKKSAKKSA
;
A
#
# COMPACT_ATOMS: atom_id res chain seq x y z
N MET A 1 10.44 38.96 -23.93
CA MET A 1 10.18 37.53 -24.15
C MET A 1 9.30 37.34 -25.38
N ASN A 2 9.57 36.37 -26.24
CA ASN A 2 8.73 35.99 -27.36
C ASN A 2 8.32 34.51 -27.22
N VAL A 3 7.04 34.19 -27.45
CA VAL A 3 6.47 32.85 -27.28
C VAL A 3 5.76 32.47 -28.57
N LYS A 4 6.09 31.27 -29.08
CA LYS A 4 5.46 30.69 -30.25
C LYS A 4 4.99 29.29 -29.95
N GLU A 5 3.72 29.01 -30.12
CA GLU A 5 3.19 27.64 -30.06
C GLU A 5 3.63 26.90 -31.33
N LEU A 6 4.34 25.74 -31.15
CA LEU A 6 4.85 24.93 -32.25
C LEU A 6 3.87 23.80 -32.60
N ASN A 7 3.31 23.19 -31.59
CA ASN A 7 2.38 22.06 -31.75
C ASN A 7 1.37 21.98 -30.60
N SER A 8 0.17 21.50 -30.90
CA SER A 8 -0.90 21.26 -29.94
C SER A 8 -1.66 20.00 -30.34
N GLU A 9 -1.43 18.91 -29.63
CA GLU A 9 -2.10 17.62 -29.83
C GLU A 9 -2.80 17.20 -28.54
N GLY A 10 -4.12 17.28 -28.51
CA GLY A 10 -4.91 16.96 -27.31
C GLY A 10 -4.49 17.81 -26.12
N LEU A 11 -4.02 17.17 -25.05
CA LEU A 11 -3.55 17.86 -23.84
C LEU A 11 -2.09 18.31 -23.91
N LYS A 12 -1.31 17.78 -24.87
CA LYS A 12 0.11 18.10 -25.03
C LYS A 12 0.31 19.34 -25.90
N LYS A 13 1.03 20.32 -25.37
CA LYS A 13 1.37 21.57 -26.05
C LYS A 13 2.87 21.78 -26.01
N VAL A 14 3.41 22.29 -27.13
CA VAL A 14 4.83 22.59 -27.29
C VAL A 14 5.01 24.05 -27.65
N PHE A 15 5.78 24.75 -26.83
CA PHE A 15 6.08 26.17 -27.01
C PHE A 15 7.58 26.35 -27.25
N GLN A 16 7.92 27.18 -28.23
CA GLN A 16 9.24 27.77 -28.37
C GLN A 16 9.24 29.10 -27.65
N VAL A 17 10.13 29.26 -26.70
CA VAL A 17 10.27 30.48 -25.89
C VAL A 17 11.64 31.07 -26.15
N THR A 18 11.66 32.38 -26.46
CA THR A 18 12.88 33.15 -26.67
C THR A 18 12.96 34.26 -25.64
N ILE A 19 14.01 34.27 -24.85
CA ILE A 19 14.34 35.29 -23.87
C ILE A 19 15.37 36.24 -24.52
N ASN A 20 15.08 37.51 -24.51
CA ASN A 20 15.96 38.52 -25.09
C ASN A 20 17.30 38.61 -24.34
N SER A 21 18.41 38.66 -25.08
CA SER A 21 19.76 38.74 -24.50
C SER A 21 19.95 39.97 -23.61
N GLY A 22 19.30 41.08 -23.91
CA GLY A 22 19.37 42.29 -23.08
C GLY A 22 18.73 42.09 -21.69
N ASP A 23 17.59 41.38 -21.60
CA ASP A 23 16.92 41.07 -20.33
C ASP A 23 17.77 40.09 -19.53
N PHE A 24 18.36 39.11 -20.21
CA PHE A 24 19.27 38.12 -19.59
C PHE A 24 20.50 38.82 -19.00
N GLU A 25 21.19 39.66 -19.75
CA GLU A 25 22.36 40.41 -19.29
C GLU A 25 22.04 41.34 -18.11
N ASN A 26 20.91 42.04 -18.16
CA ASN A 26 20.46 42.87 -17.04
C ASN A 26 20.29 42.06 -15.74
N LYS A 27 19.72 40.88 -15.85
CA LYS A 27 19.52 39.99 -14.67
C LYS A 27 20.84 39.45 -14.15
N VAL A 28 21.77 39.07 -15.04
CA VAL A 28 23.14 38.68 -14.67
C VAL A 28 23.87 39.82 -13.94
N ASP A 29 23.80 41.01 -14.47
CA ASP A 29 24.42 42.20 -13.86
C ASP A 29 23.83 42.52 -12.48
N ASN A 30 22.51 42.42 -12.33
CA ASN A 30 21.85 42.61 -11.05
C ASN A 30 22.28 41.55 -10.03
N LYS A 31 22.35 40.26 -10.40
CA LYS A 31 22.80 39.16 -9.54
C LYS A 31 24.25 39.36 -9.09
N ILE A 32 25.14 39.74 -10.02
CA ILE A 32 26.55 40.05 -9.70
C ILE A 32 26.65 41.24 -8.73
N ASN A 33 25.81 42.28 -8.91
CA ASN A 33 25.78 43.43 -8.00
C ASN A 33 25.31 43.03 -6.57
N VAL A 34 24.33 42.14 -6.46
CA VAL A 34 23.90 41.60 -5.16
C VAL A 34 25.02 40.81 -4.51
N LEU A 35 25.64 39.88 -5.23
CA LEU A 35 26.76 39.07 -4.73
C LEU A 35 27.96 39.94 -4.32
N SER A 36 28.22 41.04 -5.02
CA SER A 36 29.31 41.97 -4.68
C SER A 36 29.18 42.59 -3.28
N LYS A 37 27.95 42.79 -2.81
CA LYS A 37 27.67 43.36 -1.48
C LYS A 37 27.92 42.38 -0.35
N THR A 38 27.74 41.08 -0.61
CA THR A 38 27.83 40.02 0.40
C THR A 38 29.16 39.30 0.39
N THR A 39 29.86 39.26 -0.75
CA THR A 39 31.12 38.49 -0.90
C THR A 39 32.35 39.33 -0.63
N LYS A 40 33.26 38.83 0.21
CA LYS A 40 34.59 39.46 0.46
C LYS A 40 35.53 39.11 -0.67
N LEU A 41 36.02 40.15 -1.38
CA LEU A 41 37.06 40.03 -2.38
C LEU A 41 38.41 40.44 -1.78
N PRO A 42 39.51 39.64 -1.94
CA PRO A 42 40.83 40.07 -1.50
C PRO A 42 41.24 41.41 -2.11
N GLY A 43 41.64 42.36 -1.29
CA GLY A 43 42.07 43.69 -1.70
C GLY A 43 40.96 44.74 -1.86
N PHE A 44 39.67 44.37 -1.65
CA PHE A 44 38.55 45.33 -1.76
C PHE A 44 37.62 45.24 -0.57
N ARG A 45 37.13 46.42 -0.15
CA ARG A 45 36.00 46.46 0.82
C ARG A 45 34.73 45.94 0.14
N PRO A 46 33.87 45.15 0.80
CA PRO A 46 32.62 44.65 0.25
C PRO A 46 31.82 45.77 -0.44
N GLY A 47 31.36 45.51 -1.66
CA GLY A 47 30.61 46.51 -2.50
C GLY A 47 31.45 47.59 -3.18
N LYS A 48 32.81 47.62 -3.09
CA LYS A 48 33.67 48.64 -3.70
C LYS A 48 34.60 48.07 -4.79
N ALA A 49 34.48 46.80 -5.17
CA ALA A 49 35.26 46.24 -6.28
C ALA A 49 34.80 46.77 -7.65
N PRO A 50 35.69 46.96 -8.63
CA PRO A 50 35.31 47.39 -9.97
C PRO A 50 34.38 46.40 -10.66
N LYS A 51 33.35 46.89 -11.34
CA LYS A 51 32.32 46.03 -12.01
C LYS A 51 32.95 45.06 -13.00
N ALA A 52 33.97 45.45 -13.74
CA ALA A 52 34.64 44.55 -14.69
C ALA A 52 35.27 43.34 -14.03
N MET A 53 35.92 43.53 -12.87
CA MET A 53 36.52 42.40 -12.08
C MET A 53 35.45 41.52 -11.46
N LEU A 54 34.33 42.08 -11.00
CA LEU A 54 33.18 41.35 -10.49
C LEU A 54 32.56 40.48 -11.58
N LYS A 55 32.34 41.04 -12.78
CA LYS A 55 31.86 40.30 -13.95
C LYS A 55 32.82 39.12 -14.28
N GLN A 56 34.09 39.41 -14.45
CA GLN A 56 35.08 38.37 -14.78
C GLN A 56 35.08 37.20 -13.77
N LYS A 57 34.92 37.49 -12.48
CA LYS A 57 35.03 36.49 -11.42
C LYS A 57 33.74 35.74 -11.17
N PHE A 58 32.58 36.43 -11.19
CA PHE A 58 31.32 35.87 -10.77
C PHE A 58 30.41 35.44 -11.91
N ARG A 59 30.61 35.99 -13.15
CA ARG A 59 29.78 35.66 -14.30
C ARG A 59 29.64 34.17 -14.56
N PRO A 60 30.72 33.33 -14.60
CA PRO A 60 30.57 31.90 -14.86
C PRO A 60 29.71 31.18 -13.82
N ALA A 61 29.78 31.58 -12.57
CA ALA A 61 28.99 30.98 -11.49
C ALA A 61 27.52 31.44 -11.50
N VAL A 62 27.27 32.69 -11.96
CA VAL A 62 25.93 33.28 -11.95
C VAL A 62 25.13 32.92 -13.21
N LEU A 63 25.81 32.62 -14.33
CA LEU A 63 25.13 32.34 -15.60
C LEU A 63 24.16 31.17 -15.50
N GLY A 64 24.56 30.06 -14.94
CA GLY A 64 23.70 28.89 -14.79
C GLY A 64 22.48 29.19 -13.90
N GLU A 65 22.72 29.85 -12.75
CA GLU A 65 21.64 30.20 -11.82
C GLU A 65 20.63 31.17 -12.43
N VAL A 66 21.10 32.20 -13.17
CA VAL A 66 20.22 33.14 -13.83
C VAL A 66 19.48 32.50 -15.00
N LEU A 67 20.13 31.59 -15.73
CA LEU A 67 19.49 30.82 -16.79
C LEU A 67 18.32 30.02 -16.28
N ASP A 68 18.53 29.24 -15.24
CA ASP A 68 17.49 28.40 -14.62
C ASP A 68 16.35 29.26 -14.06
N GLU A 69 16.66 30.39 -13.41
CA GLU A 69 15.69 31.33 -12.87
C GLU A 69 14.84 31.95 -13.98
N MET A 70 15.45 32.38 -15.07
CA MET A 70 14.73 33.01 -16.20
C MET A 70 13.90 32.01 -17.00
N ILE A 71 14.39 30.79 -17.20
CA ILE A 71 13.61 29.71 -17.84
C ILE A 71 12.37 29.41 -16.99
N ARG A 72 12.50 29.32 -15.68
CA ARG A 72 11.38 29.06 -14.77
C ARG A 72 10.35 30.18 -14.83
N GLU A 73 10.79 31.45 -14.71
CA GLU A 73 9.90 32.64 -14.80
C GLU A 73 9.18 32.71 -16.14
N ALA A 74 9.92 32.50 -17.23
CA ALA A 74 9.35 32.48 -18.58
C ALA A 74 8.33 31.38 -18.77
N SER A 75 8.61 30.15 -18.22
CA SER A 75 7.69 29.03 -18.26
C SER A 75 6.41 29.33 -17.48
N GLU A 76 6.52 29.91 -16.28
CA GLU A 76 5.36 30.32 -15.48
C GLU A 76 4.51 31.39 -16.19
N GLU A 77 5.15 32.33 -16.87
CA GLU A 77 4.45 33.36 -17.63
C GLU A 77 3.71 32.77 -18.84
N VAL A 78 4.33 31.82 -19.57
CA VAL A 78 3.69 31.09 -20.67
C VAL A 78 2.45 30.36 -20.19
N LEU A 79 2.54 29.64 -19.07
CA LEU A 79 1.42 28.91 -18.49
C LEU A 79 0.27 29.84 -18.10
N LYS A 80 0.58 30.96 -17.44
CA LYS A 80 -0.42 31.96 -17.03
C LYS A 80 -1.09 32.62 -18.22
N THR A 81 -0.30 33.07 -19.23
CA THR A 81 -0.82 33.78 -20.40
C THR A 81 -1.75 32.89 -21.22
N ASN A 82 -1.46 31.57 -21.28
CA ASN A 82 -2.27 30.64 -22.05
C ASN A 82 -3.34 29.91 -21.18
N ASN A 83 -3.52 30.30 -19.92
CA ASN A 83 -4.44 29.66 -18.96
C ASN A 83 -4.26 28.13 -18.87
N ILE A 84 -3.01 27.67 -18.91
CA ILE A 84 -2.67 26.26 -18.83
C ILE A 84 -2.38 25.90 -17.37
N THR A 85 -3.14 24.95 -16.83
CA THR A 85 -2.79 24.26 -15.59
C THR A 85 -2.00 23.02 -15.97
N PRO A 86 -0.69 22.94 -15.66
CA PRO A 86 0.11 21.79 -16.04
C PRO A 86 -0.25 20.56 -15.17
N ALA A 87 -0.29 19.37 -15.78
CA ALA A 87 -0.49 18.10 -15.08
C ALA A 87 0.77 17.67 -14.35
N LEU A 88 1.93 17.92 -14.95
CA LEU A 88 3.28 17.69 -14.40
C LEU A 88 4.14 18.91 -14.67
N MET A 89 5.34 18.96 -14.07
CA MET A 89 6.32 19.98 -14.42
C MET A 89 6.62 19.93 -15.92
N PRO A 90 6.61 21.08 -16.62
CA PRO A 90 6.95 21.13 -18.04
C PRO A 90 8.35 20.56 -18.32
N ASP A 91 8.49 19.81 -19.40
CA ASP A 91 9.79 19.37 -19.91
C ASP A 91 10.43 20.49 -20.71
N ILE A 92 11.66 20.85 -20.32
CA ILE A 92 12.42 21.97 -20.91
C ILE A 92 13.60 21.41 -21.68
N LYS A 93 13.64 21.71 -22.97
CA LYS A 93 14.79 21.41 -23.82
C LYS A 93 15.48 22.73 -24.21
N LEU A 94 16.60 23.00 -23.58
CA LEU A 94 17.42 24.17 -23.88
C LEU A 94 18.08 24.02 -25.26
N GLY A 95 17.94 25.06 -26.09
CA GLY A 95 18.68 25.16 -27.33
C GLY A 95 20.19 25.42 -27.12
N LYS A 96 20.91 25.77 -28.15
CA LYS A 96 22.32 26.13 -27.98
C LYS A 96 22.41 27.49 -27.26
N PHE A 97 22.89 27.43 -26.02
CA PHE A 97 23.18 28.63 -25.24
C PHE A 97 24.52 29.24 -25.70
N GLU A 98 24.49 30.47 -26.18
CA GLU A 98 25.68 31.25 -26.50
C GLU A 98 25.63 32.59 -25.76
N ASP A 99 26.69 32.89 -25.03
CA ASP A 99 26.77 34.13 -24.25
C ASP A 99 26.61 35.37 -25.10
N GLY A 100 25.70 36.27 -24.69
CA GLY A 100 25.37 37.48 -25.43
C GLY A 100 24.35 37.33 -26.56
N LYS A 101 23.81 36.13 -26.80
CA LYS A 101 22.70 35.87 -27.71
C LYS A 101 21.40 35.63 -26.93
N ASP A 102 20.30 35.68 -27.66
CA ASP A 102 18.99 35.33 -27.10
C ASP A 102 19.01 33.87 -26.62
N VAL A 103 18.32 33.61 -25.51
CA VAL A 103 18.16 32.24 -24.96
C VAL A 103 16.90 31.65 -25.54
N GLU A 104 17.07 30.56 -26.28
CA GLU A 104 15.94 29.81 -26.87
C GLU A 104 15.81 28.46 -26.19
N PHE A 105 14.57 28.10 -25.80
CA PHE A 105 14.24 26.79 -25.30
C PHE A 105 12.86 26.31 -25.76
N GLU A 106 12.71 25.01 -25.85
CA GLU A 106 11.44 24.35 -26.13
C GLU A 106 10.84 23.89 -24.80
N MET A 107 9.59 24.26 -24.56
CA MET A 107 8.82 23.85 -23.39
C MET A 107 7.70 22.95 -23.85
N THR A 108 7.71 21.69 -23.39
CA THR A 108 6.61 20.75 -23.58
C THR A 108 5.80 20.66 -22.29
N VAL A 109 4.50 20.89 -22.39
CA VAL A 109 3.58 20.80 -21.23
C VAL A 109 2.37 19.96 -21.58
N GLU A 110 1.92 19.15 -20.64
CA GLU A 110 0.63 18.48 -20.68
C GLU A 110 -0.35 19.26 -19.79
N ALA A 111 -1.44 19.72 -20.38
CA ALA A 111 -2.48 20.46 -19.67
C ALA A 111 -3.39 19.50 -18.89
N MET A 112 -3.89 19.95 -17.75
CA MET A 112 -5.00 19.26 -17.08
C MET A 112 -6.26 19.35 -17.95
N PRO A 113 -7.02 18.26 -18.10
CA PRO A 113 -8.27 18.28 -18.85
C PRO A 113 -9.35 19.12 -18.13
N GLU A 114 -10.23 19.75 -18.90
CA GLU A 114 -11.47 20.29 -18.36
C GLU A 114 -12.46 19.14 -18.12
N ILE A 115 -12.74 18.84 -16.85
CA ILE A 115 -13.65 17.76 -16.48
C ILE A 115 -14.99 18.35 -16.11
N LYS A 116 -16.03 17.97 -16.87
CA LYS A 116 -17.42 18.32 -16.58
C LYS A 116 -18.15 17.06 -16.13
N PHE A 117 -18.72 17.11 -14.96
CA PHE A 117 -19.54 16.01 -14.43
C PHE A 117 -20.99 16.45 -14.25
N GLY A 118 -21.90 15.48 -14.35
CA GLY A 118 -23.34 15.70 -14.25
C GLY A 118 -23.83 15.71 -12.80
N ASP A 119 -25.14 15.55 -12.64
CA ASP A 119 -25.77 15.47 -11.32
C ASP A 119 -25.49 14.11 -10.67
N LEU A 120 -24.79 14.13 -9.55
CA LEU A 120 -24.44 12.92 -8.78
C LEU A 120 -25.67 12.18 -8.22
N SER A 121 -26.82 12.85 -8.11
CA SER A 121 -28.07 12.22 -7.66
C SER A 121 -28.65 11.22 -8.68
N ALA A 122 -28.24 11.31 -9.94
CA ALA A 122 -28.62 10.37 -10.98
C ALA A 122 -27.93 9.00 -10.86
N ILE A 123 -26.83 8.93 -10.09
CA ILE A 123 -26.08 7.69 -9.86
C ILE A 123 -26.91 6.74 -8.99
N LYS A 124 -27.19 5.56 -9.53
CA LYS A 124 -27.92 4.50 -8.84
C LYS A 124 -26.96 3.40 -8.44
N LEU A 125 -26.96 3.04 -7.16
CA LEU A 125 -26.10 2.01 -6.61
C LEU A 125 -26.92 0.96 -5.86
N GLU A 126 -26.47 -0.29 -5.89
CA GLU A 126 -27.03 -1.39 -5.11
C GLU A 126 -26.03 -1.78 -4.02
N LYS A 127 -26.38 -1.49 -2.76
CA LYS A 127 -25.58 -1.88 -1.60
C LYS A 127 -25.87 -3.34 -1.26
N PRO A 128 -24.91 -4.28 -1.42
CA PRO A 128 -25.11 -5.65 -0.99
C PRO A 128 -25.12 -5.73 0.54
N VAL A 129 -26.14 -6.36 1.11
CA VAL A 129 -26.29 -6.55 2.57
C VAL A 129 -26.44 -8.03 2.85
N ALA A 130 -25.67 -8.56 3.79
CA ALA A 130 -25.82 -9.92 4.28
C ALA A 130 -26.14 -9.91 5.77
N GLU A 131 -27.07 -10.78 6.18
CA GLU A 131 -27.34 -11.02 7.59
C GLU A 131 -26.27 -11.96 8.17
N VAL A 132 -25.94 -11.76 9.45
CA VAL A 132 -25.02 -12.64 10.17
C VAL A 132 -25.79 -13.86 10.67
N PRO A 133 -25.58 -15.08 10.11
CA PRO A 133 -26.25 -16.26 10.56
C PRO A 133 -25.76 -16.65 11.98
N ALA A 134 -26.65 -17.25 12.78
CA ALA A 134 -26.28 -17.74 14.11
C ALA A 134 -25.15 -18.78 14.04
N GLU A 135 -25.11 -19.58 12.98
CA GLU A 135 -24.04 -20.58 12.75
C GLU A 135 -22.65 -19.96 12.64
N GLU A 136 -22.51 -18.77 12.04
CA GLU A 136 -21.22 -18.08 11.94
C GLU A 136 -20.73 -17.58 13.31
N VAL A 137 -21.66 -17.13 14.16
CA VAL A 137 -21.35 -16.76 15.55
C VAL A 137 -20.91 -17.99 16.35
N GLU A 138 -21.59 -19.14 16.18
CA GLU A 138 -21.19 -20.37 16.84
C GLU A 138 -19.85 -20.90 16.34
N LYS A 139 -19.57 -20.83 15.05
CA LYS A 139 -18.24 -21.19 14.49
C LYS A 139 -17.13 -20.31 15.09
N ALA A 140 -17.36 -19.01 15.16
CA ALA A 140 -16.40 -18.07 15.75
C ALA A 140 -16.18 -18.35 17.24
N LEU A 141 -17.23 -18.63 18.00
CA LEU A 141 -17.13 -19.04 19.41
C LEU A 141 -16.32 -20.32 19.57
N LYS A 142 -16.60 -21.34 18.76
CA LYS A 142 -15.84 -22.62 18.78
C LYS A 142 -14.38 -22.38 18.45
N PHE A 143 -14.09 -21.56 17.46
CA PHE A 143 -12.71 -21.21 17.09
C PHE A 143 -11.99 -20.49 18.23
N LEU A 144 -12.65 -19.53 18.90
CA LEU A 144 -12.10 -18.84 20.06
C LEU A 144 -11.84 -19.81 21.24
N ALA A 145 -12.77 -20.71 21.52
CA ALA A 145 -12.61 -21.73 22.55
C ALA A 145 -11.44 -22.67 22.20
N GLN A 146 -11.30 -23.08 20.94
CA GLN A 146 -10.19 -23.90 20.48
C GLN A 146 -8.84 -23.20 20.61
N SER A 147 -8.76 -21.92 20.28
CA SER A 147 -7.52 -21.13 20.42
C SER A 147 -7.11 -20.88 21.87
N ARG A 148 -8.01 -21.10 22.83
CA ARG A 148 -7.80 -20.92 24.27
C ARG A 148 -7.78 -22.24 25.04
N ARG A 149 -7.66 -23.40 24.35
CA ARG A 149 -7.56 -24.68 24.98
C ARG A 149 -6.44 -24.71 26.02
N ASN A 150 -6.78 -25.15 27.23
CA ASN A 150 -5.79 -25.41 28.24
C ASN A 150 -5.23 -26.84 28.02
N VAL A 151 -3.94 -27.01 28.20
CA VAL A 151 -3.32 -28.34 28.17
C VAL A 151 -3.23 -28.86 29.58
N VAL A 152 -3.81 -30.02 29.85
CA VAL A 152 -3.77 -30.69 31.15
C VAL A 152 -2.88 -31.90 31.08
N LYS A 153 -2.16 -32.16 32.16
CA LYS A 153 -1.30 -33.35 32.26
C LYS A 153 -2.15 -34.60 32.18
N VAL A 154 -1.72 -35.56 31.36
CA VAL A 154 -2.32 -36.88 31.26
C VAL A 154 -1.76 -37.71 32.41
N GLU A 155 -2.62 -38.14 33.34
CA GLU A 155 -2.23 -38.96 34.49
C GLU A 155 -2.06 -40.40 34.11
N ASP A 156 -2.85 -40.91 33.15
CA ASP A 156 -2.78 -42.27 32.65
C ASP A 156 -1.63 -42.44 31.64
N ALA A 157 -0.90 -43.57 31.76
CA ALA A 157 0.21 -43.90 30.86
C ALA A 157 -0.29 -44.33 29.47
N ARG A 158 -0.92 -43.41 28.72
CA ARG A 158 -1.32 -43.62 27.32
C ARG A 158 -0.25 -43.17 26.34
N GLU A 159 -0.38 -43.61 25.13
CA GLU A 159 0.44 -43.14 23.99
C GLU A 159 -0.01 -41.74 23.51
N SER A 160 0.97 -40.96 23.08
CA SER A 160 0.74 -39.64 22.49
C SER A 160 0.04 -39.76 21.16
N LYS A 161 -0.84 -38.83 20.85
CA LYS A 161 -1.57 -38.71 19.59
C LYS A 161 -1.42 -37.29 19.01
N LYS A 162 -1.76 -37.10 17.75
CA LYS A 162 -1.78 -35.80 17.12
C LYS A 162 -2.72 -34.85 17.88
N GLY A 163 -2.24 -33.63 18.16
CA GLY A 163 -2.93 -32.63 18.97
C GLY A 163 -2.59 -32.65 20.46
N ASP A 164 -1.86 -33.67 20.95
CA ASP A 164 -1.31 -33.64 22.31
C ASP A 164 -0.09 -32.72 22.37
N THR A 165 0.17 -32.19 23.56
CA THR A 165 1.40 -31.45 23.84
C THR A 165 2.35 -32.31 24.64
N VAL A 166 3.52 -32.61 24.11
CA VAL A 166 4.60 -33.30 24.80
C VAL A 166 5.57 -32.30 25.39
N VAL A 167 5.92 -32.44 26.65
CA VAL A 167 7.02 -31.66 27.26
C VAL A 167 8.28 -32.48 27.10
N ILE A 168 9.23 -31.98 26.33
CA ILE A 168 10.42 -32.70 25.92
C ILE A 168 11.70 -32.00 26.37
N ASP A 169 12.72 -32.80 26.65
CA ASP A 169 14.10 -32.37 26.56
C ASP A 169 14.69 -32.93 25.26
N PHE A 170 15.45 -32.16 24.57
CA PHE A 170 16.08 -32.61 23.33
C PHE A 170 17.48 -32.08 23.16
N VAL A 171 18.34 -32.87 22.51
CA VAL A 171 19.70 -32.49 22.10
C VAL A 171 19.89 -32.95 20.66
N GLY A 172 20.08 -31.95 19.75
CA GLY A 172 20.30 -32.20 18.34
C GLY A 172 21.78 -32.29 17.98
N SER A 173 22.11 -33.21 17.10
CA SER A 173 23.45 -33.39 16.54
C SER A 173 23.40 -33.59 15.03
N VAL A 174 24.43 -33.08 14.34
CA VAL A 174 24.72 -33.35 12.92
C VAL A 174 26.08 -34.03 12.86
N ASP A 175 26.16 -35.17 12.19
CA ASP A 175 27.38 -35.99 12.12
C ASP A 175 27.97 -36.32 13.51
N GLY A 176 27.13 -36.45 14.53
CA GLY A 176 27.52 -36.78 15.92
C GLY A 176 28.03 -35.57 16.72
N VAL A 177 28.00 -34.36 16.17
CA VAL A 177 28.41 -33.12 16.84
C VAL A 177 27.19 -32.28 17.18
N GLU A 178 27.05 -31.89 18.45
CA GLU A 178 25.99 -30.97 18.88
C GLU A 178 26.17 -29.58 18.21
N PHE A 179 25.05 -28.95 17.85
CA PHE A 179 25.06 -27.63 17.23
C PHE A 179 24.36 -26.58 18.10
N GLN A 180 24.75 -25.34 17.91
CA GLN A 180 24.17 -24.21 18.66
C GLN A 180 22.68 -24.04 18.33
N GLY A 181 21.81 -23.99 19.36
CA GLY A 181 20.35 -23.94 19.21
C GLY A 181 19.68 -25.29 19.06
N GLY A 182 20.45 -26.43 19.06
CA GLY A 182 19.92 -27.77 18.99
C GLY A 182 19.46 -28.36 20.32
N LYS A 183 19.62 -27.63 21.45
CA LYS A 183 19.25 -28.11 22.78
C LYS A 183 18.07 -27.35 23.37
N GLY A 184 17.12 -28.04 23.94
CA GLY A 184 16.00 -27.49 24.72
C GLY A 184 15.66 -28.37 25.92
N GLU A 185 15.24 -27.76 27.02
CA GLU A 185 14.81 -28.42 28.23
C GLU A 185 13.39 -27.98 28.60
N ASN A 186 12.55 -28.92 29.00
CA ASN A 186 11.14 -28.72 29.37
C ASN A 186 10.35 -27.95 28.27
N TYR A 187 10.65 -28.22 27.01
CA TYR A 187 10.01 -27.54 25.90
C TYR A 187 8.63 -28.14 25.60
N PRO A 188 7.54 -27.36 25.68
CA PRO A 188 6.22 -27.83 25.31
C PRO A 188 6.07 -27.82 23.77
N LEU A 189 5.85 -29.01 23.18
CA LEU A 189 5.66 -29.21 21.75
C LEU A 189 4.29 -29.83 21.48
N GLU A 190 3.45 -29.13 20.72
CA GLU A 190 2.19 -29.68 20.22
C GLU A 190 2.44 -30.53 18.98
N LEU A 191 2.02 -31.82 19.06
CA LEU A 191 2.20 -32.79 17.98
C LEU A 191 1.24 -32.52 16.82
N GLY A 192 1.81 -32.24 15.65
CA GLY A 192 1.09 -31.90 14.43
C GLY A 192 0.91 -30.38 14.21
N SER A 193 1.61 -29.57 15.01
CA SER A 193 1.64 -28.09 14.84
C SER A 193 2.49 -27.64 13.65
N GLY A 194 3.46 -28.45 13.24
CA GLY A 194 4.45 -28.08 12.23
C GLY A 194 5.48 -27.05 12.72
N SER A 195 5.61 -26.89 14.04
CA SER A 195 6.53 -25.91 14.64
C SER A 195 7.99 -26.37 14.58
N PHE A 196 8.22 -27.66 14.42
CA PHE A 196 9.54 -28.27 14.31
C PHE A 196 9.84 -28.68 12.86
N ILE A 197 11.07 -29.16 12.63
CA ILE A 197 11.51 -29.68 11.35
C ILE A 197 10.55 -30.78 10.86
N PRO A 198 10.17 -30.79 9.57
CA PRO A 198 9.26 -31.80 9.04
C PRO A 198 9.67 -33.24 9.41
N GLY A 199 8.71 -34.03 9.91
CA GLY A 199 8.94 -35.39 10.35
C GLY A 199 9.46 -35.55 11.78
N PHE A 200 9.73 -34.45 12.52
CA PHE A 200 10.14 -34.50 13.91
C PHE A 200 8.96 -34.90 14.82
N GLU A 201 7.86 -34.19 14.71
CA GLU A 201 6.66 -34.41 15.53
C GLU A 201 6.03 -35.77 15.27
N ASP A 202 6.05 -36.24 14.02
CA ASP A 202 5.48 -37.54 13.63
C ASP A 202 6.13 -38.73 14.32
N GLN A 203 7.45 -38.64 14.60
CA GLN A 203 8.19 -39.72 15.29
C GLN A 203 7.94 -39.74 16.79
N LEU A 204 7.35 -38.72 17.36
CA LEU A 204 6.95 -38.62 18.75
C LEU A 204 5.52 -39.12 18.98
N ILE A 205 4.72 -39.31 17.92
CA ILE A 205 3.38 -39.89 18.02
C ILE A 205 3.48 -41.37 18.36
N GLY A 206 2.61 -41.84 19.29
CA GLY A 206 2.62 -43.24 19.79
C GLY A 206 3.66 -43.49 20.88
N LYS A 207 4.29 -42.46 21.43
CA LYS A 207 5.26 -42.58 22.55
C LYS A 207 4.61 -42.19 23.86
N LYS A 208 5.24 -42.60 24.97
CA LYS A 208 4.73 -42.36 26.33
C LYS A 208 5.64 -41.39 27.09
N SER A 209 5.09 -40.83 28.16
CA SER A 209 5.90 -40.10 29.13
C SER A 209 6.99 -41.00 29.71
N GLY A 210 8.23 -40.53 29.76
CA GLY A 210 9.42 -41.23 30.15
C GLY A 210 10.19 -41.93 29.02
N ASP A 211 9.64 -41.97 27.80
CA ASP A 211 10.33 -42.56 26.66
C ASP A 211 11.48 -41.69 26.18
N LYS A 212 12.58 -42.34 25.74
CA LYS A 212 13.71 -41.73 25.06
C LYS A 212 13.71 -42.19 23.61
N VAL A 213 13.74 -41.25 22.71
CA VAL A 213 13.58 -41.47 21.27
C VAL A 213 14.65 -40.72 20.50
N ASP A 214 15.34 -41.41 19.59
CA ASP A 214 16.24 -40.78 18.64
C ASP A 214 15.43 -40.39 17.38
N VAL A 215 15.10 -39.09 17.26
CA VAL A 215 14.33 -38.52 16.15
C VAL A 215 15.30 -38.18 15.05
N LYS A 216 15.15 -38.83 13.88
CA LYS A 216 15.98 -38.60 12.70
C LYS A 216 15.25 -37.75 11.67
N VAL A 217 15.77 -36.58 11.37
CA VAL A 217 15.17 -35.64 10.43
C VAL A 217 16.24 -34.96 9.56
N LYS A 218 15.81 -34.49 8.40
CA LYS A 218 16.65 -33.71 7.48
C LYS A 218 16.23 -32.27 7.53
N PHE A 219 17.17 -31.36 7.70
CA PHE A 219 16.89 -29.92 7.59
C PHE A 219 16.44 -29.57 6.18
N PRO A 220 15.43 -28.69 5.99
CA PRO A 220 15.07 -28.16 4.70
C PRO A 220 16.25 -27.46 4.00
N GLU A 221 16.26 -27.46 2.66
CA GLU A 221 17.34 -26.82 1.90
C GLU A 221 17.36 -25.28 2.03
N ASP A 222 16.21 -24.68 2.33
CA ASP A 222 15.97 -23.27 2.56
C ASP A 222 16.05 -22.87 4.06
N TYR A 223 16.60 -23.73 4.90
CA TYR A 223 16.71 -23.46 6.35
C TYR A 223 17.56 -22.23 6.61
N HIS A 224 17.12 -21.36 7.52
CA HIS A 224 17.75 -20.07 7.81
C HIS A 224 19.24 -20.17 8.23
N ALA A 225 19.66 -21.25 8.90
CA ALA A 225 21.04 -21.53 9.23
C ALA A 225 21.69 -22.32 8.10
N LYS A 226 22.48 -21.64 7.26
CA LYS A 226 23.13 -22.22 6.06
C LYS A 226 24.03 -23.41 6.38
N ASP A 227 24.60 -23.46 7.59
CA ASP A 227 25.47 -24.55 8.03
C ASP A 227 24.73 -25.84 8.34
N LEU A 228 23.40 -25.77 8.51
CA LEU A 228 22.50 -26.90 8.81
C LEU A 228 21.63 -27.28 7.61
N ALA A 229 21.40 -26.37 6.66
CA ALA A 229 20.51 -26.59 5.52
C ALA A 229 20.87 -27.86 4.76
N GLY A 230 19.87 -28.72 4.48
CA GLY A 230 20.01 -29.97 3.75
C GLY A 230 20.77 -31.09 4.46
N LYS A 231 21.20 -30.92 5.72
CA LYS A 231 21.91 -31.95 6.48
C LYS A 231 20.97 -32.87 7.26
N ASP A 232 21.39 -34.12 7.38
CA ASP A 232 20.73 -35.09 8.26
C ASP A 232 21.12 -34.79 9.71
N SER A 233 20.13 -34.86 10.60
CA SER A 233 20.32 -34.61 12.04
C SER A 233 19.62 -35.68 12.87
N VAL A 234 20.16 -35.89 14.04
CA VAL A 234 19.60 -36.80 15.05
C VAL A 234 19.38 -36.00 16.32
N PHE A 235 18.15 -36.06 16.82
CA PHE A 235 17.77 -35.47 18.10
C PHE A 235 17.51 -36.57 19.14
N ALA A 236 18.31 -36.58 20.18
CA ALA A 236 18.00 -37.38 21.36
C ALA A 236 16.91 -36.67 22.16
N VAL A 237 15.71 -37.21 22.17
CA VAL A 237 14.52 -36.61 22.79
C VAL A 237 14.08 -37.46 23.97
N GLU A 238 13.86 -36.81 25.12
CA GLU A 238 13.22 -37.42 26.29
C GLU A 238 11.86 -36.78 26.53
N ILE A 239 10.80 -37.57 26.53
CA ILE A 239 9.44 -37.10 26.78
C ILE A 239 9.20 -37.11 28.30
N LYS A 240 9.14 -35.92 28.93
CA LYS A 240 8.91 -35.79 30.38
C LYS A 240 7.45 -35.90 30.78
N GLU A 241 6.62 -35.21 30.02
CA GLU A 241 5.19 -35.15 30.28
C GLU A 241 4.39 -35.24 28.99
N LEU A 242 3.25 -35.88 29.06
CA LEU A 242 2.22 -35.84 28.06
C LEU A 242 1.07 -34.97 28.58
N ARG A 243 0.65 -34.01 27.79
CA ARG A 243 -0.49 -33.15 28.09
C ARG A 243 -1.50 -33.26 26.97
N GLU A 244 -2.77 -33.30 27.31
CA GLU A 244 -3.84 -33.29 26.31
C GLU A 244 -4.58 -31.98 26.30
N PRO A 245 -5.02 -31.51 25.13
CA PRO A 245 -5.87 -30.34 25.05
C PRO A 245 -7.22 -30.64 25.70
N LYS A 246 -7.57 -29.85 26.70
CA LYS A 246 -8.90 -29.88 27.29
C LYS A 246 -9.74 -28.82 26.63
N ASP A 247 -10.84 -29.23 26.00
CA ASP A 247 -11.76 -28.27 25.41
C ASP A 247 -12.29 -27.33 26.51
N VAL A 248 -12.28 -26.06 26.24
CA VAL A 248 -12.88 -25.05 27.11
C VAL A 248 -14.39 -25.09 26.88
N GLU A 249 -15.15 -25.28 27.94
CA GLU A 249 -16.60 -25.18 27.88
C GLU A 249 -16.98 -23.72 27.56
N ILE A 250 -17.91 -23.56 26.60
CA ILE A 250 -18.38 -22.24 26.18
C ILE A 250 -19.51 -21.84 27.14
N ASP A 251 -19.14 -21.30 28.28
CA ASP A 251 -20.03 -20.92 29.38
C ASP A 251 -19.78 -19.46 29.83
N GLU A 252 -20.38 -19.08 30.95
CA GLU A 252 -20.23 -17.74 31.53
C GLU A 252 -18.77 -17.48 32.02
N GLU A 253 -18.01 -18.51 32.41
CA GLU A 253 -16.62 -18.35 32.84
C GLU A 253 -15.74 -18.07 31.60
N PHE A 254 -16.00 -18.76 30.52
CA PHE A 254 -15.34 -18.48 29.24
C PHE A 254 -15.59 -17.03 28.79
N ALA A 255 -16.85 -16.56 28.84
CA ALA A 255 -17.17 -15.18 28.48
C ALA A 255 -16.41 -14.16 29.34
N LYS A 256 -16.33 -14.38 30.65
CA LYS A 256 -15.55 -13.53 31.56
C LYS A 256 -14.05 -13.55 31.26
N SER A 257 -13.51 -14.70 30.89
CA SER A 257 -12.10 -14.83 30.47
C SER A 257 -11.79 -14.05 29.20
N MET A 258 -12.81 -13.83 28.36
CA MET A 258 -12.75 -13.02 27.13
C MET A 258 -13.02 -11.53 27.39
N GLY A 259 -13.31 -11.14 28.66
CA GLY A 259 -13.56 -9.76 29.06
C GLY A 259 -15.02 -9.32 28.93
N GLU A 260 -15.95 -10.25 28.70
CA GLU A 260 -17.38 -9.97 28.62
C GLU A 260 -18.13 -10.42 29.88
N ASP A 261 -19.20 -9.72 30.23
CA ASP A 261 -19.95 -9.97 31.47
C ASP A 261 -20.80 -11.29 31.42
N SER A 262 -21.17 -11.72 30.21
CA SER A 262 -22.00 -12.90 30.00
C SER A 262 -21.75 -13.53 28.61
N LEU A 263 -22.16 -14.81 28.46
CA LEU A 263 -22.06 -15.50 27.18
C LEU A 263 -22.92 -14.85 26.09
N ASP A 264 -24.09 -14.33 26.43
CA ASP A 264 -24.92 -13.63 25.47
C ASP A 264 -24.27 -12.35 24.97
N LYS A 265 -23.59 -11.62 25.86
CA LYS A 265 -22.86 -10.41 25.50
C LYS A 265 -21.64 -10.70 24.62
N LEU A 266 -20.94 -11.80 24.90
CA LEU A 266 -19.87 -12.30 24.03
C LEU A 266 -20.38 -12.63 22.62
N LYS A 267 -21.55 -13.30 22.52
CA LYS A 267 -22.20 -13.58 21.23
C LYS A 267 -22.58 -12.30 20.48
N GLU A 268 -23.12 -11.30 21.18
CA GLU A 268 -23.44 -9.99 20.60
C GLU A 268 -22.18 -9.27 20.08
N THR A 269 -21.10 -9.28 20.85
CA THR A 269 -19.80 -8.68 20.45
C THR A 269 -19.25 -9.38 19.21
N ILE A 270 -19.26 -10.70 19.16
CA ILE A 270 -18.84 -11.48 18.00
C ILE A 270 -19.71 -11.16 16.79
N LYS A 271 -21.05 -11.19 16.97
CA LYS A 271 -22.01 -10.84 15.90
C LYS A 271 -21.77 -9.44 15.36
N SER A 272 -21.54 -8.47 16.24
CA SER A 272 -21.23 -7.09 15.87
C SER A 272 -19.94 -6.99 15.07
N ARG A 273 -18.91 -7.76 15.45
CA ARG A 273 -17.64 -7.81 14.72
C ARG A 273 -17.81 -8.40 13.32
N ILE A 274 -18.47 -9.55 13.21
CA ILE A 274 -18.77 -10.18 11.91
C ILE A 274 -19.61 -9.23 11.03
N LYS A 275 -20.60 -8.55 11.62
CA LYS A 275 -21.38 -7.56 10.90
C LYS A 275 -20.53 -6.39 10.40
N SER A 276 -19.60 -5.91 11.20
CA SER A 276 -18.64 -4.86 10.79
C SER A 276 -17.79 -5.29 9.61
N ASP A 277 -17.35 -6.56 9.58
CA ASP A 277 -16.59 -7.12 8.46
C ASP A 277 -17.46 -7.22 7.19
N TYR A 278 -18.75 -7.62 7.32
CA TYR A 278 -19.69 -7.63 6.22
C TYR A 278 -19.99 -6.22 5.69
N ASP A 279 -20.17 -5.26 6.58
CA ASP A 279 -20.39 -3.85 6.22
C ASP A 279 -19.16 -3.26 5.49
N ALA A 280 -17.95 -3.65 5.90
CA ALA A 280 -16.72 -3.27 5.20
C ALA A 280 -16.64 -3.88 3.79
N ALA A 281 -16.95 -5.18 3.64
CA ALA A 281 -17.00 -5.84 2.34
C ALA A 281 -18.09 -5.24 1.43
N SER A 282 -19.26 -4.97 1.99
CA SER A 282 -20.36 -4.28 1.31
C SER A 282 -19.94 -2.91 0.80
N ARG A 283 -19.28 -2.11 1.64
CA ARG A 283 -18.75 -0.79 1.27
C ARG A 283 -17.72 -0.88 0.14
N MET A 284 -16.82 -1.87 0.20
CA MET A 284 -15.83 -2.08 -0.87
C MET A 284 -16.52 -2.37 -2.22
N LYS A 285 -17.53 -3.23 -2.24
CA LYS A 285 -18.32 -3.51 -3.45
C LYS A 285 -19.07 -2.29 -3.95
N LEU A 286 -19.69 -1.55 -3.05
CA LEU A 286 -20.40 -0.32 -3.39
C LEU A 286 -19.45 0.73 -3.99
N LYS A 287 -18.25 0.91 -3.40
CA LYS A 287 -17.19 1.78 -3.94
C LYS A 287 -16.76 1.34 -5.33
N ARG A 288 -16.53 0.03 -5.52
CA ARG A 288 -16.17 -0.51 -6.82
C ARG A 288 -17.25 -0.24 -7.87
N GLN A 289 -18.51 -0.50 -7.54
CA GLN A 289 -19.65 -0.21 -8.40
C GLN A 289 -19.74 1.28 -8.77
N LEU A 290 -19.52 2.17 -7.80
CA LEU A 290 -19.45 3.61 -8.05
C LEU A 290 -18.34 3.94 -9.05
N LEU A 291 -17.14 3.47 -8.82
CA LEU A 291 -15.98 3.74 -9.69
C LEU A 291 -16.19 3.16 -11.10
N ASP A 292 -16.80 1.98 -11.22
CA ASP A 292 -17.14 1.37 -12.50
C ASP A 292 -18.19 2.20 -13.27
N ASN A 293 -19.20 2.74 -12.57
CA ASN A 293 -20.20 3.62 -13.17
C ASN A 293 -19.56 4.93 -13.63
N LEU A 294 -18.73 5.56 -12.80
CA LEU A 294 -18.03 6.79 -13.14
C LEU A 294 -17.09 6.59 -14.33
N ASP A 295 -16.38 5.47 -14.38
CA ASP A 295 -15.46 5.15 -15.48
C ASP A 295 -16.18 4.97 -16.82
N LYS A 296 -17.38 4.38 -16.81
CA LYS A 296 -18.22 4.18 -18.01
C LYS A 296 -18.91 5.46 -18.48
N GLU A 297 -19.35 6.30 -17.55
CA GLU A 297 -20.15 7.49 -17.83
C GLU A 297 -19.29 8.65 -18.34
N TYR A 298 -18.10 8.82 -17.73
CA TYR A 298 -17.22 9.94 -18.04
C TYR A 298 -16.02 9.50 -18.88
N ASN A 299 -15.91 10.08 -20.07
CA ASN A 299 -14.79 9.85 -20.97
C ASN A 299 -14.14 11.18 -21.34
N PHE A 300 -12.85 11.33 -21.07
CA PHE A 300 -12.02 12.46 -21.38
C PHE A 300 -10.56 12.03 -21.52
N ASP A 301 -9.78 12.84 -22.24
CA ASP A 301 -8.37 12.58 -22.43
C ASP A 301 -7.61 12.72 -21.11
N VAL A 302 -6.69 11.82 -20.85
CA VAL A 302 -5.84 11.85 -19.65
C VAL A 302 -4.41 12.25 -20.03
N PRO A 303 -3.71 13.06 -19.20
CA PRO A 303 -2.32 13.41 -19.43
C PRO A 303 -1.45 12.16 -19.43
N GLN A 304 -0.70 11.93 -20.51
CA GLN A 304 0.10 10.72 -20.70
C GLN A 304 1.20 10.59 -19.64
N GLY A 305 1.80 11.71 -19.23
CA GLY A 305 2.83 11.71 -18.20
C GLY A 305 2.31 11.22 -16.84
N LEU A 306 1.03 11.50 -16.48
CA LEU A 306 0.42 10.94 -15.27
C LEU A 306 0.18 9.45 -15.41
N VAL A 307 -0.25 9.00 -16.60
CA VAL A 307 -0.45 7.57 -16.89
C VAL A 307 0.87 6.83 -16.80
N ASP A 308 1.94 7.38 -17.37
CA ASP A 308 3.27 6.75 -17.35
C ASP A 308 3.84 6.66 -15.92
N ALA A 309 3.60 7.69 -15.09
CA ALA A 309 4.00 7.67 -13.69
C ALA A 309 3.25 6.61 -12.88
N GLU A 310 1.91 6.51 -13.05
CA GLU A 310 1.09 5.49 -12.39
C GLU A 310 1.44 4.08 -12.86
N TYR A 311 1.61 3.90 -14.18
CA TYR A 311 2.04 2.62 -14.75
C TYR A 311 3.39 2.16 -14.19
N LYS A 312 4.35 3.07 -14.10
CA LYS A 312 5.65 2.78 -13.49
C LYS A 312 5.51 2.34 -12.04
N ALA A 313 4.68 3.03 -11.25
CA ALA A 313 4.44 2.66 -9.86
C ALA A 313 3.85 1.25 -9.72
N ILE A 314 2.88 0.89 -10.58
CA ILE A 314 2.28 -0.45 -10.62
C ILE A 314 3.33 -1.51 -10.98
N VAL A 315 4.14 -1.26 -12.01
CA VAL A 315 5.20 -2.18 -12.45
C VAL A 315 6.29 -2.34 -11.38
N ASP A 316 6.68 -1.26 -10.70
CA ASP A 316 7.64 -1.34 -9.60
C ASP A 316 7.10 -2.17 -8.43
N GLN A 317 5.80 -2.06 -8.12
CA GLN A 317 5.14 -2.90 -7.12
C GLN A 317 5.13 -4.39 -7.54
N TYR A 318 4.77 -4.68 -8.78
CA TYR A 318 4.81 -6.05 -9.34
C TYR A 318 6.23 -6.64 -9.26
N ASN A 319 7.25 -5.90 -9.68
CA ASN A 319 8.64 -6.35 -9.63
C ASN A 319 9.11 -6.64 -8.20
N ASN A 320 8.69 -5.83 -7.23
CA ASN A 320 8.96 -6.07 -5.82
C ASN A 320 8.25 -7.35 -5.32
N ALA A 321 6.97 -7.53 -5.63
CA ALA A 321 6.22 -8.74 -5.28
C ALA A 321 6.85 -9.99 -5.90
N LYS A 322 7.27 -9.92 -7.17
CA LYS A 322 8.00 -10.98 -7.88
C LYS A 322 9.31 -11.35 -7.18
N LYS A 323 10.09 -10.34 -6.78
CA LYS A 323 11.37 -10.52 -6.08
C LYS A 323 11.23 -11.24 -4.74
N TYR A 324 10.14 -10.99 -4.03
CA TYR A 324 9.88 -11.58 -2.70
C TYR A 324 8.95 -12.78 -2.74
N ASN A 325 8.64 -13.32 -3.92
CA ASN A 325 7.73 -14.47 -4.11
C ASN A 325 6.32 -14.24 -3.56
N GLN A 326 5.82 -13.00 -3.65
CA GLN A 326 4.54 -12.54 -3.12
C GLN A 326 3.48 -12.29 -4.20
N LEU A 327 3.72 -12.77 -5.44
CA LEU A 327 2.74 -12.70 -6.51
C LEU A 327 1.53 -13.56 -6.17
N ASP A 328 0.34 -13.09 -6.52
CA ASP A 328 -0.87 -13.88 -6.40
C ASP A 328 -0.96 -14.99 -7.49
N GLU A 329 -1.94 -15.89 -7.36
CA GLU A 329 -2.09 -17.02 -8.29
C GLU A 329 -2.51 -16.58 -9.70
N GLU A 330 -3.25 -15.47 -9.84
CA GLU A 330 -3.63 -14.92 -11.15
C GLU A 330 -2.42 -14.32 -11.86
N GLU A 331 -1.59 -13.57 -11.13
CA GLU A 331 -0.35 -12.99 -11.64
C GLU A 331 0.67 -14.06 -12.04
N LYS A 332 0.77 -15.15 -11.27
CA LYS A 332 1.64 -16.29 -11.62
C LYS A 332 1.17 -17.05 -12.86
N ALA A 333 -0.14 -17.09 -13.09
CA ALA A 333 -0.73 -17.86 -14.18
C ALA A 333 -0.67 -17.15 -15.53
N LYS A 334 -0.51 -15.81 -15.57
CA LYS A 334 -0.54 -15.01 -16.79
C LYS A 334 0.86 -14.74 -17.35
N PRO A 335 1.03 -14.65 -18.68
CA PRO A 335 2.26 -14.15 -19.30
C PRO A 335 2.55 -12.70 -18.90
N GLU A 336 3.81 -12.37 -18.65
CA GLU A 336 4.23 -11.02 -18.23
C GLU A 336 3.80 -9.92 -19.20
N GLU A 337 3.83 -10.18 -20.51
CA GLU A 337 3.39 -9.23 -21.54
C GLU A 337 1.89 -8.87 -21.41
N GLU A 338 1.07 -9.86 -21.08
CA GLU A 338 -0.37 -9.66 -20.87
C GLU A 338 -0.63 -8.85 -19.60
N LEU A 339 0.08 -9.16 -18.51
CA LEU A 339 0.02 -8.41 -17.26
C LEU A 339 0.43 -6.94 -17.43
N LEU A 340 1.53 -6.69 -18.15
CA LEU A 340 2.00 -5.33 -18.40
C LEU A 340 0.98 -4.52 -19.22
N LYS A 341 0.26 -5.15 -20.15
CA LYS A 341 -0.82 -4.49 -20.88
C LYS A 341 -2.01 -4.19 -19.97
N GLU A 342 -2.45 -5.16 -19.15
CA GLU A 342 -3.51 -4.96 -18.16
C GLU A 342 -3.14 -3.82 -17.18
N TYR A 343 -1.89 -3.75 -16.74
CA TYR A 343 -1.40 -2.70 -15.84
C TYR A 343 -1.45 -1.31 -16.48
N LYS A 344 -1.22 -1.23 -17.80
CA LYS A 344 -1.36 0.03 -18.52
C LYS A 344 -2.82 0.49 -18.56
N ASP A 345 -3.76 -0.41 -18.81
CA ASP A 345 -5.19 -0.10 -18.81
C ASP A 345 -5.66 0.30 -17.40
N ILE A 346 -5.15 -0.37 -16.36
CA ILE A 346 -5.39 -0.01 -14.96
C ILE A 346 -4.85 1.39 -14.65
N ALA A 347 -3.64 1.73 -15.13
CA ALA A 347 -3.05 3.04 -14.92
C ALA A 347 -3.89 4.15 -15.55
N VAL A 348 -4.33 3.97 -16.80
CA VAL A 348 -5.23 4.93 -17.48
C VAL A 348 -6.50 5.13 -16.68
N ARG A 349 -7.14 4.04 -16.25
CA ARG A 349 -8.36 4.08 -15.46
C ARG A 349 -8.17 4.78 -14.10
N ARG A 350 -7.09 4.48 -13.39
CA ARG A 350 -6.78 5.12 -12.10
C ARG A 350 -6.57 6.61 -12.24
N VAL A 351 -5.78 7.04 -13.23
CA VAL A 351 -5.56 8.46 -13.49
C VAL A 351 -6.88 9.15 -13.85
N LYS A 352 -7.69 8.56 -14.74
CA LYS A 352 -8.99 9.11 -15.12
C LYS A 352 -9.91 9.30 -13.92
N LEU A 353 -10.09 8.26 -13.10
CA LEU A 353 -10.91 8.31 -11.90
C LEU A 353 -10.34 9.29 -10.86
N GLY A 354 -9.04 9.31 -10.65
CA GLY A 354 -8.40 10.24 -9.72
C GLY A 354 -8.62 11.71 -10.10
N LEU A 355 -8.51 12.04 -11.39
CA LEU A 355 -8.79 13.38 -11.90
C LEU A 355 -10.26 13.76 -11.74
N LEU A 356 -11.19 12.85 -12.08
CA LEU A 356 -12.63 13.08 -11.93
C LEU A 356 -13.00 13.30 -10.45
N LEU A 357 -12.54 12.43 -9.56
CA LEU A 357 -12.80 12.56 -8.13
C LEU A 357 -12.20 13.87 -7.59
N SER A 358 -10.99 14.23 -8.00
CA SER A 358 -10.37 15.50 -7.60
C SER A 358 -11.23 16.70 -7.99
N GLU A 359 -11.82 16.69 -9.20
CA GLU A 359 -12.67 17.79 -9.67
C GLU A 359 -14.00 17.85 -8.91
N ILE A 360 -14.61 16.69 -8.62
CA ILE A 360 -15.80 16.60 -7.77
C ILE A 360 -15.49 17.15 -6.37
N GLY A 361 -14.36 16.76 -5.79
CA GLY A 361 -13.93 17.24 -4.47
C GLY A 361 -13.69 18.74 -4.41
N LYS A 362 -13.08 19.33 -5.45
CA LYS A 362 -12.91 20.78 -5.58
C LYS A 362 -14.25 21.51 -5.69
N SER A 363 -15.14 21.03 -6.55
CA SER A 363 -16.48 21.59 -6.73
C SER A 363 -17.32 21.53 -5.43
N ALA A 364 -17.23 20.44 -4.70
CA ALA A 364 -17.87 20.24 -3.40
C ALA A 364 -17.16 20.94 -2.24
N LYS A 365 -15.99 21.56 -2.48
CA LYS A 365 -15.15 22.21 -1.45
C LYS A 365 -14.76 21.28 -0.32
N ILE A 366 -14.49 20.01 -0.62
CA ILE A 366 -14.09 19.01 0.36
C ILE A 366 -12.64 19.29 0.79
N ASN A 367 -12.44 19.43 2.10
CA ASN A 367 -11.13 19.65 2.70
C ASN A 367 -10.80 18.54 3.69
N ILE A 368 -9.52 18.19 3.78
CA ILE A 368 -9.00 17.25 4.79
C ILE A 368 -8.77 18.03 6.07
N THR A 369 -9.33 17.56 7.17
CA THR A 369 -9.11 18.11 8.50
C THR A 369 -8.05 17.29 9.25
N PRO A 370 -7.42 17.86 10.30
CA PRO A 370 -6.52 17.08 11.16
C PRO A 370 -7.19 15.84 11.78
N ASP A 371 -8.49 15.92 12.09
CA ASP A 371 -9.26 14.80 12.63
C ASP A 371 -9.40 13.65 11.63
N ASP A 372 -9.53 13.95 10.33
CA ASP A 372 -9.58 12.93 9.29
C ASP A 372 -8.27 12.15 9.23
N ILE A 373 -7.14 12.85 9.32
CA ILE A 373 -5.82 12.23 9.35
C ILE A 373 -5.64 11.40 10.61
N ASN A 374 -6.04 11.91 11.78
CA ASN A 374 -5.97 11.16 13.03
C ASN A 374 -6.79 9.87 12.96
N LYS A 375 -8.01 9.92 12.41
CA LYS A 375 -8.83 8.72 12.19
C LYS A 375 -8.16 7.72 11.25
N ALA A 376 -7.54 8.20 10.18
CA ALA A 376 -6.80 7.34 9.25
C ALA A 376 -5.62 6.65 9.94
N ILE A 377 -4.83 7.38 10.74
CA ILE A 377 -3.73 6.81 11.52
C ILE A 377 -4.24 5.77 12.52
N MET A 378 -5.34 6.05 13.23
CA MET A 378 -5.94 5.10 14.16
C MET A 378 -6.43 3.83 13.45
N ASN A 379 -7.02 3.96 12.28
CA ASN A 379 -7.46 2.81 11.49
C ASN A 379 -6.27 1.98 10.98
N GLU A 380 -5.17 2.64 10.61
CA GLU A 380 -3.94 1.94 10.24
C GLU A 380 -3.33 1.22 11.46
N ALA A 381 -3.29 1.88 12.61
CA ALA A 381 -2.77 1.29 13.85
C ALA A 381 -3.53 0.03 14.29
N LYS A 382 -4.86 -0.02 14.09
CA LYS A 382 -5.68 -1.20 14.39
C LYS A 382 -5.29 -2.47 13.61
N LYS A 383 -4.57 -2.33 12.48
CA LYS A 383 -4.07 -3.46 11.70
C LYS A 383 -2.88 -4.17 12.37
N TYR A 384 -2.27 -3.55 13.39
CA TYR A 384 -1.09 -4.04 14.10
C TYR A 384 -1.38 -4.20 15.60
N PRO A 385 -2.17 -5.22 16.00
CA PRO A 385 -2.54 -5.44 17.40
C PRO A 385 -1.30 -5.56 18.30
N GLY A 386 -1.30 -4.80 19.42
CA GLY A 386 -0.17 -4.75 20.36
C GLY A 386 0.96 -3.80 19.96
N GLN A 387 0.92 -3.19 18.76
CA GLN A 387 1.89 -2.22 18.29
C GLN A 387 1.25 -0.88 17.91
N GLU A 388 -0.01 -0.66 18.27
CA GLU A 388 -0.80 0.52 17.86
C GLU A 388 -0.10 1.83 18.20
N LYS A 389 0.52 1.88 19.38
CA LYS A 389 1.29 3.06 19.82
C LYS A 389 2.52 3.30 18.94
N ALA A 390 3.24 2.25 18.57
CA ALA A 390 4.43 2.38 17.73
C ALA A 390 4.06 2.89 16.32
N VAL A 391 2.96 2.40 15.76
CA VAL A 391 2.43 2.87 14.47
C VAL A 391 2.02 4.33 14.56
N PHE A 392 1.30 4.72 15.61
CA PHE A 392 0.88 6.09 15.83
C PHE A 392 2.08 7.03 15.97
N ASP A 393 3.07 6.66 16.78
CA ASP A 393 4.31 7.44 16.97
C ASP A 393 5.13 7.57 15.68
N PHE A 394 5.13 6.54 14.82
CA PHE A 394 5.77 6.57 13.51
C PHE A 394 5.18 7.68 12.62
N TYR A 395 3.84 7.71 12.50
CA TYR A 395 3.18 8.73 11.69
C TYR A 395 3.39 10.13 12.24
N LEU A 396 3.32 10.34 13.58
CA LEU A 396 3.56 11.65 14.19
C LEU A 396 4.96 12.19 13.91
N LYS A 397 5.96 11.32 13.81
CA LYS A 397 7.36 11.70 13.57
C LYS A 397 7.71 11.81 12.09
N ASN A 398 6.93 11.22 11.21
CA ASN A 398 7.22 11.14 9.78
C ASN A 398 6.21 11.95 8.96
N LYS A 399 6.58 13.19 8.61
CA LYS A 399 5.72 14.08 7.79
C LYS A 399 5.40 13.48 6.42
N GLN A 400 6.34 12.76 5.81
CA GLN A 400 6.13 12.14 4.51
C GLN A 400 5.09 11.01 4.58
N ALA A 401 5.09 10.23 5.66
CA ALA A 401 4.06 9.22 5.91
C ALA A 401 2.66 9.85 6.11
N ILE A 402 2.57 11.01 6.80
CA ILE A 402 1.30 11.75 6.90
C ILE A 402 0.85 12.24 5.52
N GLU A 403 1.75 12.79 4.71
CA GLU A 403 1.40 13.26 3.36
C GLU A 403 0.86 12.11 2.49
N SER A 404 1.42 10.91 2.60
CA SER A 404 0.93 9.74 1.85
C SER A 404 -0.48 9.30 2.25
N LEU A 405 -0.96 9.63 3.47
CA LEU A 405 -2.33 9.36 3.89
C LEU A 405 -3.36 10.35 3.33
N LYS A 406 -2.93 11.54 2.91
CA LYS A 406 -3.87 12.59 2.49
C LYS A 406 -4.66 12.20 1.24
N ALA A 407 -4.01 11.63 0.24
CA ALA A 407 -4.69 11.27 -1.00
C ALA A 407 -5.77 10.18 -0.79
N PRO A 408 -5.49 9.04 -0.10
CA PRO A 408 -6.52 8.07 0.25
C PRO A 408 -7.66 8.66 1.11
N VAL A 409 -7.34 9.50 2.09
CA VAL A 409 -8.36 10.14 2.95
C VAL A 409 -9.25 11.08 2.14
N PHE A 410 -8.66 11.85 1.22
CA PHE A 410 -9.41 12.74 0.34
C PHE A 410 -10.35 11.96 -0.57
N GLU A 411 -9.86 10.88 -1.17
CA GLU A 411 -10.66 9.99 -2.01
C GLU A 411 -11.85 9.41 -1.23
N GLU A 412 -11.61 8.88 -0.01
CA GLU A 412 -12.69 8.33 0.81
C GLU A 412 -13.76 9.38 1.16
N LYS A 413 -13.36 10.61 1.46
CA LYS A 413 -14.31 11.70 1.72
C LYS A 413 -15.14 12.06 0.49
N ILE A 414 -14.54 12.01 -0.70
CA ILE A 414 -15.28 12.26 -1.95
C ILE A 414 -16.25 11.12 -2.22
N VAL A 415 -15.82 9.88 -2.02
CA VAL A 415 -16.69 8.70 -2.16
C VAL A 415 -17.88 8.79 -1.21
N ASP A 416 -17.65 9.16 0.06
CA ASP A 416 -18.74 9.36 1.03
C ASP A 416 -19.69 10.48 0.57
N TYR A 417 -19.15 11.60 0.10
CA TYR A 417 -19.96 12.68 -0.44
C TYR A 417 -20.83 12.23 -1.64
N ILE A 418 -20.27 11.41 -2.54
CA ILE A 418 -21.03 10.89 -3.68
C ILE A 418 -22.10 9.91 -3.20
N PHE A 419 -21.81 9.05 -2.22
CA PHE A 419 -22.79 8.15 -1.61
C PHE A 419 -23.95 8.91 -0.99
N ASP A 420 -23.68 10.00 -0.27
CA ASP A 420 -24.71 10.84 0.35
C ASP A 420 -25.62 11.53 -0.69
N LYS A 421 -25.13 11.75 -1.90
CA LYS A 421 -25.90 12.37 -3.00
C LYS A 421 -26.61 11.34 -3.87
N SER A 422 -26.04 10.15 -4.03
CA SER A 422 -26.53 9.10 -4.93
C SER A 422 -27.75 8.37 -4.36
N THR A 423 -28.50 7.71 -5.26
CA THR A 423 -29.62 6.85 -4.86
C THR A 423 -29.09 5.45 -4.59
N ILE A 424 -29.05 5.05 -3.31
CA ILE A 424 -28.58 3.72 -2.89
C ILE A 424 -29.78 2.87 -2.49
N SER A 425 -29.94 1.70 -3.13
CA SER A 425 -30.89 0.66 -2.75
C SER A 425 -30.15 -0.51 -2.08
N GLU A 426 -30.74 -1.12 -1.06
CA GLU A 426 -30.18 -2.31 -0.44
C GLU A 426 -30.61 -3.57 -1.19
N LYS A 427 -29.70 -4.51 -1.33
CA LYS A 427 -29.92 -5.82 -1.94
C LYS A 427 -29.37 -6.89 -1.02
N THR A 428 -30.25 -7.75 -0.53
CA THR A 428 -29.84 -8.92 0.25
C THR A 428 -29.09 -9.90 -0.64
N VAL A 429 -27.91 -10.31 -0.19
CA VAL A 429 -27.03 -11.24 -0.88
C VAL A 429 -26.55 -12.34 0.08
N THR A 430 -26.03 -13.44 -0.46
CA THR A 430 -25.37 -14.47 0.34
C THR A 430 -23.98 -13.99 0.78
N ILE A 431 -23.41 -14.66 1.78
CA ILE A 431 -22.03 -14.38 2.25
C ILE A 431 -21.02 -14.62 1.12
N GLU A 432 -21.21 -15.70 0.36
CA GLU A 432 -20.37 -16.01 -0.79
C GLU A 432 -20.42 -14.90 -1.85
N GLU A 433 -21.61 -14.41 -2.18
CA GLU A 433 -21.80 -13.29 -3.10
C GLU A 433 -21.20 -11.99 -2.53
N LEU A 434 -21.23 -11.79 -1.20
CA LEU A 434 -20.66 -10.61 -0.56
C LEU A 434 -19.12 -10.58 -0.69
N TYR A 435 -18.45 -11.72 -0.63
CA TYR A 435 -16.99 -11.83 -0.73
C TYR A 435 -16.49 -12.22 -2.13
N ASP A 436 -17.38 -12.48 -3.09
CA ASP A 436 -16.98 -12.70 -4.49
C ASP A 436 -16.68 -11.35 -5.16
N PHE A 437 -15.40 -11.00 -5.24
CA PHE A 437 -14.93 -9.80 -5.94
C PHE A 437 -14.64 -10.05 -7.44
N ASN A 438 -14.80 -11.27 -7.95
CA ASN A 438 -14.56 -11.65 -9.34
C ASN A 438 -15.84 -11.57 -10.20
N ASP A 439 -16.26 -10.36 -10.57
CA ASP A 439 -17.49 -10.11 -11.36
C ASP A 439 -17.47 -10.76 -12.77
N LYS A 440 -16.31 -11.12 -13.32
CA LYS A 440 -16.21 -11.83 -14.61
C LYS A 440 -16.82 -13.24 -14.59
N ALA A 441 -16.95 -13.88 -13.42
CA ALA A 441 -17.58 -15.20 -13.27
C ALA A 441 -19.11 -15.12 -13.18
N SER A 442 -19.68 -14.01 -12.68
CA SER A 442 -21.12 -13.83 -12.52
C SER A 442 -21.85 -13.52 -13.83
N GLU A 443 -21.20 -12.83 -14.77
CA GLU A 443 -21.77 -12.60 -16.10
C GLU A 443 -21.84 -13.89 -16.95
N LYS A 444 -20.85 -14.78 -16.84
CA LYS A 444 -20.87 -16.09 -17.50
C LYS A 444 -21.95 -17.03 -16.93
N LYS A 445 -22.23 -16.99 -15.61
CA LYS A 445 -23.30 -17.78 -15.00
C LYS A 445 -24.70 -17.23 -15.33
N LYS A 446 -24.86 -15.91 -15.50
CA LYS A 446 -26.12 -15.32 -15.95
C LYS A 446 -26.44 -15.57 -17.42
N SER A 447 -25.43 -15.62 -18.29
CA SER A 447 -25.59 -15.97 -19.69
C SER A 447 -25.88 -17.46 -19.88
N ALA A 448 -25.31 -18.35 -19.08
CA ALA A 448 -25.59 -19.78 -19.12
C ALA A 448 -27.00 -20.16 -18.56
N LYS A 449 -27.56 -19.37 -17.62
CA LYS A 449 -28.93 -19.57 -17.12
C LYS A 449 -30.02 -18.93 -18.01
N LYS A 450 -29.66 -18.08 -18.97
CA LYS A 450 -30.60 -17.54 -19.99
C LYS A 450 -30.66 -18.37 -21.27
N SER A 451 -29.77 -19.35 -21.43
CA SER A 451 -29.70 -20.26 -22.59
C SER A 451 -30.08 -21.72 -22.23
N ALA A 452 -30.60 -21.98 -21.06
CA ALA A 452 -31.27 -23.20 -20.62
C ALA A 452 -32.70 -22.86 -20.19
#